data_af15a74b3e21a7b063128d8068559fff
#
_entry.id   af15a74b3e21a7b063128d8068559fff
#
_cell.length_a   1.000
_cell.length_b   1.000
_cell.length_c   1.000
_cell.angle_alpha   90.00
_cell.angle_beta   90.00
_cell.angle_gamma   90.00
#
_symmetry.space_group_name_H-M   'P 1'
#
loop_
_entity.id
_entity.type
_entity.pdbx_description
1 polymer ?
#
loop_
_entity_poly.entity_id
_entity_poly.type
_entity_poly.pdbx_seq_one_letter_code
_entity_poly.pdbx_strand_id
1 'polypeptide(L)'
;MTTETLTPRTSPLAARIEVPGSKSVSNRALVCAALSAGQSVIVGAADGDDTQRMLAAVEMLGAGVERNGTDITLHGPIDTTSATAVVLDSGLAGTTSRFLTALAGVRAGATTITGGEALRRRPMGELHRLLGELGVDVRA
;
A
#
# COMPACT_ATOMS: atom_id res chain seq x y z
N MET A 1 16.03 24.81 10.64
CA MET A 1 16.89 23.75 10.08
C MET A 1 17.93 23.44 11.14
N THR A 2 18.01 22.23 11.61
CA THR A 2 19.07 21.75 12.50
C THR A 2 20.22 21.27 11.62
N THR A 3 21.42 21.77 11.86
CA THR A 3 22.63 21.32 11.16
C THR A 3 23.34 20.33 12.07
N GLU A 4 23.57 19.12 11.58
CA GLU A 4 24.38 18.11 12.29
C GLU A 4 25.75 17.99 11.62
N THR A 5 26.79 17.95 12.45
CA THR A 5 28.17 17.78 11.97
C THR A 5 28.56 16.32 12.13
N LEU A 6 28.91 15.66 11.04
CA LEU A 6 29.41 14.29 11.06
C LEU A 6 30.95 14.29 11.08
N THR A 7 31.51 13.59 12.06
CA THR A 7 32.96 13.36 12.14
C THR A 7 33.28 11.99 11.54
N PRO A 8 34.11 11.93 10.48
CA PRO A 8 34.54 10.66 9.92
C PRO A 8 35.25 9.78 10.93
N ARG A 9 34.99 8.50 10.93
CA ARG A 9 35.74 7.54 11.74
C ARG A 9 37.04 7.17 11.04
N THR A 10 38.09 7.03 11.81
CA THR A 10 39.44 6.64 11.35
C THR A 10 39.73 5.15 11.50
N SER A 11 38.83 4.38 12.09
CA SER A 11 38.93 2.94 12.27
C SER A 11 37.75 2.20 11.60
N PRO A 12 37.94 0.93 11.18
CA PRO A 12 36.86 0.10 10.66
C PRO A 12 35.68 0.04 11.62
N LEU A 13 34.46 0.06 11.06
CA LEU A 13 33.24 -0.12 11.82
C LEU A 13 32.93 -1.61 11.92
N ALA A 14 32.72 -2.08 13.16
CA ALA A 14 32.10 -3.39 13.42
C ALA A 14 30.82 -3.12 14.23
N ALA A 15 29.69 -3.11 13.54
CA ALA A 15 28.39 -2.85 14.17
C ALA A 15 27.30 -3.70 13.52
N ARG A 16 26.32 -4.11 14.33
CA ARG A 16 25.07 -4.69 13.87
C ARG A 16 23.98 -3.66 14.11
N ILE A 17 23.24 -3.33 13.06
CA ILE A 17 22.12 -2.39 13.12
C ILE A 17 20.86 -3.10 12.66
N GLU A 18 19.75 -2.91 13.38
CA GLU A 18 18.43 -3.27 12.91
C GLU A 18 17.85 -2.09 12.14
N VAL A 19 17.32 -2.37 10.96
CA VAL A 19 16.66 -1.37 10.11
C VAL A 19 15.16 -1.68 10.01
N PRO A 20 14.31 -0.65 9.87
CA PRO A 20 12.87 -0.86 9.64
C PRO A 20 12.61 -1.70 8.39
N GLY A 21 11.46 -2.35 8.35
CA GLY A 21 10.98 -3.07 7.18
C GLY A 21 10.94 -2.18 5.93
N SER A 22 11.13 -2.78 4.77
CA SER A 22 11.07 -2.05 3.50
C SER A 22 9.63 -1.71 3.13
N LYS A 23 9.31 -0.41 3.00
CA LYS A 23 8.00 0.07 2.55
C LYS A 23 7.54 -0.60 1.25
N SER A 24 8.43 -0.69 0.27
CA SER A 24 8.10 -1.27 -1.03
C SER A 24 7.81 -2.76 -0.97
N VAL A 25 8.53 -3.51 -0.14
CA VAL A 25 8.29 -4.93 0.07
C VAL A 25 6.99 -5.13 0.84
N SER A 26 6.79 -4.39 1.94
CA SER A 26 5.57 -4.47 2.76
C SER A 26 4.30 -4.22 1.94
N ASN A 27 4.26 -3.14 1.15
CA ASN A 27 3.08 -2.83 0.34
C ASN A 27 2.80 -3.91 -0.71
N ARG A 28 3.82 -4.51 -1.33
CA ARG A 28 3.62 -5.63 -2.27
C ARG A 28 3.11 -6.87 -1.57
N ALA A 29 3.69 -7.21 -0.41
CA ALA A 29 3.25 -8.35 0.38
C ALA A 29 1.78 -8.18 0.82
N LEU A 30 1.38 -6.98 1.24
CA LEU A 30 0.00 -6.67 1.59
C LEU A 30 -0.96 -6.84 0.42
N VAL A 31 -0.59 -6.41 -0.79
CA VAL A 31 -1.41 -6.63 -2.00
C VAL A 31 -1.57 -8.12 -2.30
N CYS A 32 -0.48 -8.88 -2.24
CA CYS A 32 -0.53 -10.33 -2.45
C CYS A 32 -1.40 -11.02 -1.39
N ALA A 33 -1.23 -10.66 -0.12
CA ALA A 33 -2.02 -11.19 0.98
C ALA A 33 -3.51 -10.83 0.86
N ALA A 34 -3.81 -9.60 0.42
CA ALA A 34 -5.18 -9.13 0.19
C ALA A 34 -5.91 -9.86 -0.95
N LEU A 35 -5.17 -10.45 -1.88
CA LEU A 35 -5.72 -11.25 -2.99
C LEU A 35 -5.72 -12.76 -2.70
N SER A 36 -4.98 -13.20 -1.68
CA SER A 36 -4.86 -14.61 -1.32
C SER A 36 -6.05 -15.06 -0.49
N ALA A 37 -6.52 -16.28 -0.72
CA ALA A 37 -7.49 -16.92 0.17
C ALA A 37 -6.82 -17.36 1.47
N GLY A 38 -7.52 -17.17 2.60
CA GLY A 38 -7.07 -17.60 3.92
C GLY A 38 -6.16 -16.59 4.62
N GLN A 39 -5.30 -17.08 5.49
CA GLN A 39 -4.46 -16.28 6.37
C GLN A 39 -3.06 -16.10 5.78
N SER A 40 -2.55 -14.88 5.83
CA SER A 40 -1.16 -14.53 5.50
C SER A 40 -0.53 -13.77 6.65
N VAL A 41 0.71 -14.08 7.01
CA VAL A 41 1.46 -13.39 8.06
C VAL A 41 2.65 -12.67 7.42
N ILE A 42 2.75 -11.36 7.66
CA ILE A 42 3.86 -10.52 7.22
C ILE A 42 4.62 -10.09 8.46
N VAL A 43 5.86 -10.55 8.61
CA VAL A 43 6.71 -10.27 9.77
C VAL A 43 7.61 -9.08 9.48
N GLY A 44 7.69 -8.13 10.42
CA GLY A 44 8.56 -6.96 10.31
C GLY A 44 8.17 -6.00 9.19
N ALA A 45 6.89 -5.78 8.95
CA ALA A 45 6.42 -4.81 7.97
C ALA A 45 6.89 -3.40 8.30
N ALA A 46 7.06 -2.56 7.27
CA ALA A 46 7.34 -1.15 7.49
C ALA A 46 6.18 -0.49 8.25
N ASP A 47 6.52 0.33 9.25
CA ASP A 47 5.54 1.10 10.02
C ASP A 47 5.56 2.57 9.59
N GLY A 48 5.11 2.83 8.39
CA GLY A 48 5.05 4.17 7.81
C GLY A 48 3.67 4.49 7.24
N ASP A 49 3.41 5.77 6.97
CA ASP A 49 2.10 6.26 6.48
C ASP A 49 1.61 5.50 5.24
N ASP A 50 2.49 5.21 4.28
CA ASP A 50 2.15 4.45 3.06
C ASP A 50 1.61 3.05 3.39
N THR A 51 2.22 2.35 4.36
CA THR A 51 1.80 1.00 4.80
C THR A 51 0.50 1.07 5.59
N GLN A 52 0.36 2.06 6.46
CA GLN A 52 -0.87 2.27 7.23
C GLN A 52 -2.06 2.55 6.30
N ARG A 53 -1.87 3.36 5.27
CA ARG A 53 -2.91 3.62 4.27
C ARG A 53 -3.25 2.39 3.43
N MET A 54 -2.26 1.58 3.07
CA MET A 54 -2.51 0.31 2.39
C MET A 54 -3.35 -0.62 3.26
N LEU A 55 -3.02 -0.76 4.56
CA LEU A 55 -3.76 -1.59 5.50
C LEU A 55 -5.21 -1.12 5.66
N ALA A 56 -5.41 0.17 5.90
CA ALA A 56 -6.77 0.72 6.00
C ALA A 56 -7.59 0.48 4.72
N ALA A 57 -6.95 0.60 3.55
CA ALA A 57 -7.61 0.37 2.28
C ALA A 57 -8.02 -1.10 2.09
N VAL A 58 -7.12 -2.07 2.34
CA VAL A 58 -7.47 -3.50 2.18
C VAL A 58 -8.51 -3.94 3.20
N GLU A 59 -8.53 -3.36 4.40
CA GLU A 59 -9.57 -3.58 5.41
C GLU A 59 -10.93 -3.04 4.94
N MET A 60 -10.97 -1.83 4.39
CA MET A 60 -12.18 -1.27 3.75
C MET A 60 -12.66 -2.10 2.56
N LEU A 61 -11.77 -2.82 1.90
CA LEU A 61 -12.07 -3.73 0.80
C LEU A 61 -12.51 -5.13 1.27
N GLY A 62 -12.60 -5.37 2.59
CA GLY A 62 -13.16 -6.56 3.19
C GLY A 62 -12.14 -7.60 3.69
N ALA A 63 -10.83 -7.33 3.62
CA ALA A 63 -9.85 -8.19 4.27
C ALA A 63 -9.87 -7.98 5.79
N GLY A 64 -9.74 -9.08 6.55
CA GLY A 64 -9.49 -8.97 7.99
C GLY A 64 -8.03 -8.60 8.26
N VAL A 65 -7.78 -7.63 9.14
CA VAL A 65 -6.42 -7.17 9.48
C VAL A 65 -6.21 -7.22 10.99
N GLU A 66 -5.20 -7.96 11.41
CA GLU A 66 -4.72 -7.99 12.79
C GLU A 66 -3.28 -7.48 12.84
N ARG A 67 -2.95 -6.70 13.88
CA ARG A 67 -1.62 -6.10 14.05
C ARG A 67 -1.04 -6.44 15.41
N ASN A 68 0.23 -6.83 15.38
CA ASN A 68 1.05 -7.01 16.58
C ASN A 68 2.41 -6.33 16.35
N GLY A 69 2.52 -5.06 16.74
CA GLY A 69 3.67 -4.23 16.40
C GLY A 69 3.83 -4.08 14.89
N THR A 70 4.97 -4.54 14.37
CA THR A 70 5.27 -4.56 12.92
C THR A 70 4.81 -5.85 12.22
N ASP A 71 4.31 -6.82 12.97
CA ASP A 71 3.78 -8.04 12.39
C ASP A 71 2.29 -7.88 12.06
N ILE A 72 1.92 -8.28 10.86
CA ILE A 72 0.58 -8.11 10.32
C ILE A 72 0.04 -9.46 9.90
N THR A 73 -1.13 -9.82 10.41
CA THR A 73 -1.90 -10.96 9.93
C THR A 73 -3.06 -10.45 9.07
N LEU A 74 -3.16 -10.96 7.87
CA LEU A 74 -4.18 -10.60 6.90
C LEU A 74 -5.03 -11.83 6.57
N HIS A 75 -6.35 -11.67 6.66
CA HIS A 75 -7.34 -12.69 6.28
C HIS A 75 -8.02 -12.24 4.99
N GLY A 76 -7.54 -12.76 3.89
CA GLY A 76 -8.06 -12.48 2.55
C GLY A 76 -9.01 -13.58 2.03
N PRO A 77 -9.49 -13.45 0.82
CA PRO A 77 -9.28 -12.32 -0.06
C PRO A 77 -10.13 -11.09 0.30
N ILE A 78 -9.83 -9.94 -0.31
CA ILE A 78 -10.76 -8.78 -0.33
C ILE A 78 -12.08 -9.19 -0.99
N ASP A 79 -13.15 -8.49 -0.64
CA ASP A 79 -14.46 -8.73 -1.28
C ASP A 79 -14.52 -8.10 -2.68
N THR A 80 -14.32 -8.94 -3.69
CA THR A 80 -14.41 -8.54 -5.11
C THR A 80 -15.84 -8.48 -5.62
N THR A 81 -16.80 -9.04 -4.90
CA THR A 81 -18.21 -9.18 -5.34
C THR A 81 -19.09 -8.03 -4.86
N SER A 82 -18.69 -7.31 -3.82
CA SER A 82 -19.43 -6.18 -3.28
C SER A 82 -19.62 -5.07 -4.32
N ALA A 83 -20.88 -4.71 -4.55
CA ALA A 83 -21.24 -3.56 -5.39
C ALA A 83 -21.20 -2.21 -4.62
N THR A 84 -20.87 -2.23 -3.33
CA THR A 84 -20.81 -1.01 -2.51
C THR A 84 -19.67 -0.11 -2.97
N ALA A 85 -20.00 1.15 -3.22
CA ALA A 85 -18.99 2.16 -3.56
C ALA A 85 -18.10 2.47 -2.34
N VAL A 86 -16.80 2.59 -2.57
CA VAL A 86 -15.82 2.94 -1.53
C VAL A 86 -14.89 4.06 -1.98
N VAL A 87 -14.38 4.80 -1.01
CA VAL A 87 -13.38 5.86 -1.24
C VAL A 87 -12.12 5.49 -0.45
N LEU A 88 -10.99 5.33 -1.14
CA LEU A 88 -9.72 4.96 -0.56
C LEU A 88 -8.76 6.15 -0.62
N ASP A 89 -8.30 6.62 0.55
CA ASP A 89 -7.36 7.73 0.64
C ASP A 89 -5.92 7.23 0.72
N SER A 90 -5.17 7.48 -0.33
CA SER A 90 -3.74 7.13 -0.43
C SER A 90 -2.80 8.22 0.14
N GLY A 91 -3.32 9.31 0.69
CA GLY A 91 -2.51 10.42 1.21
C GLY A 91 -1.54 10.99 0.19
N LEU A 92 -0.23 10.82 0.41
CA LEU A 92 0.83 11.20 -0.53
C LEU A 92 1.53 9.95 -1.13
N ALA A 93 1.05 8.76 -0.83
CA ALA A 93 1.67 7.47 -1.14
C ALA A 93 1.42 7.03 -2.59
N GLY A 94 2.31 7.42 -3.50
CA GLY A 94 2.16 7.11 -4.93
C GLY A 94 2.17 5.62 -5.27
N THR A 95 2.95 4.81 -4.56
CA THR A 95 2.97 3.35 -4.74
C THR A 95 1.67 2.73 -4.28
N THR A 96 1.19 3.12 -3.09
CA THR A 96 -0.11 2.68 -2.55
C THR A 96 -1.25 3.04 -3.50
N SER A 97 -1.29 4.28 -3.99
CA SER A 97 -2.31 4.72 -4.96
C SER A 97 -2.34 3.83 -6.21
N ARG A 98 -1.18 3.52 -6.80
CA ARG A 98 -1.10 2.66 -8.00
C ARG A 98 -1.57 1.24 -7.73
N PHE A 99 -1.17 0.66 -6.61
CA PHE A 99 -1.61 -0.68 -6.23
C PHE A 99 -3.11 -0.73 -5.94
N LEU A 100 -3.65 0.25 -5.23
CA LEU A 100 -5.08 0.34 -4.95
C LEU A 100 -5.90 0.57 -6.22
N THR A 101 -5.37 1.32 -7.19
CA THR A 101 -6.02 1.49 -8.50
C THR A 101 -6.13 0.15 -9.24
N ALA A 102 -5.08 -0.68 -9.20
CA ALA A 102 -5.12 -2.01 -9.79
C ALA A 102 -6.05 -2.96 -9.02
N LEU A 103 -6.02 -2.94 -7.68
CA LEU A 103 -6.95 -3.71 -6.83
C LEU A 103 -8.41 -3.32 -7.06
N ALA A 104 -8.68 -2.03 -7.27
CA ALA A 104 -10.02 -1.55 -7.59
C ALA A 104 -10.58 -2.18 -8.87
N GLY A 105 -9.72 -2.44 -9.85
CA GLY A 105 -10.10 -3.05 -11.13
C GLY A 105 -10.63 -4.48 -11.05
N VAL A 106 -10.42 -5.19 -9.93
CA VAL A 106 -10.96 -6.56 -9.74
C VAL A 106 -12.25 -6.58 -8.92
N ARG A 107 -12.79 -5.41 -8.53
CA ARG A 107 -14.04 -5.30 -7.77
C ARG A 107 -15.24 -5.02 -8.68
N ALA A 108 -16.41 -5.51 -8.24
CA ALA A 108 -17.69 -5.17 -8.90
C ALA A 108 -18.15 -3.74 -8.58
N GLY A 109 -17.87 -3.24 -7.38
CA GLY A 109 -18.31 -1.92 -6.92
C GLY A 109 -17.36 -0.79 -7.32
N ALA A 110 -17.91 0.39 -7.53
CA ALA A 110 -17.13 1.59 -7.81
C ALA A 110 -16.13 1.88 -6.68
N THR A 111 -14.90 2.18 -7.05
CA THR A 111 -13.84 2.54 -6.09
C THR A 111 -13.21 3.87 -6.52
N THR A 112 -13.27 4.85 -5.63
CA THR A 112 -12.60 6.14 -5.83
C THR A 112 -11.28 6.12 -5.10
N ILE A 113 -10.17 6.35 -5.81
CA ILE A 113 -8.85 6.54 -5.22
C ILE A 113 -8.58 8.03 -5.10
N THR A 114 -8.30 8.50 -3.89
CA THR A 114 -7.99 9.91 -3.63
C THR A 114 -6.68 10.07 -2.85
N GLY A 115 -6.29 11.32 -2.63
CA GLY A 115 -5.11 11.67 -1.84
C GLY A 115 -4.83 13.16 -1.89
N GLY A 116 -3.72 13.57 -1.28
CA GLY A 116 -3.32 14.96 -1.24
C GLY A 116 -3.02 15.55 -2.63
N GLU A 117 -3.00 16.86 -2.73
CA GLU A 117 -2.87 17.59 -4.00
C GLU A 117 -1.61 17.18 -4.78
N ALA A 118 -0.48 16.99 -4.10
CA ALA A 118 0.77 16.56 -4.73
C ALA A 118 0.67 15.15 -5.32
N LEU A 119 -0.13 14.26 -4.74
CA LEU A 119 -0.39 12.94 -5.30
C LEU A 119 -1.28 13.02 -6.53
N ARG A 120 -2.35 13.80 -6.47
CA ARG A 120 -3.31 13.96 -7.59
C ARG A 120 -2.68 14.54 -8.86
N ARG A 121 -1.57 15.30 -8.73
CA ARG A 121 -0.81 15.82 -9.87
C ARG A 121 0.13 14.79 -10.51
N ARG A 122 0.28 13.59 -9.93
CA ARG A 122 1.17 12.56 -10.49
C ARG A 122 0.54 11.88 -11.69
N PRO A 123 1.30 11.62 -12.75
CA PRO A 123 0.76 10.99 -13.95
C PRO A 123 0.33 9.54 -13.64
N MET A 124 -0.92 9.24 -13.95
CA MET A 124 -1.55 7.91 -13.81
C MET A 124 -2.11 7.40 -15.15
N GLY A 125 -2.06 8.22 -16.18
CA GLY A 125 -2.73 7.96 -17.47
C GLY A 125 -2.37 6.63 -18.10
N GLU A 126 -1.12 6.19 -18.02
CA GLU A 126 -0.70 4.90 -18.58
C GLU A 126 -1.34 3.72 -17.85
N LEU A 127 -1.39 3.76 -16.51
CA LEU A 127 -2.09 2.73 -15.73
C LEU A 127 -3.59 2.72 -16.04
N HIS A 128 -4.21 3.90 -16.13
CA HIS A 128 -5.63 4.03 -16.47
C HIS A 128 -5.92 3.46 -17.87
N ARG A 129 -5.08 3.77 -18.86
CA ARG A 129 -5.20 3.21 -20.20
C ARG A 129 -5.15 1.68 -20.20
N LEU A 130 -4.14 1.09 -19.53
CA LEU A 130 -3.97 -0.34 -19.44
C LEU A 130 -5.15 -1.04 -18.74
N LEU A 131 -5.67 -0.46 -17.67
CA LEU A 131 -6.86 -1.00 -17.00
C LEU A 131 -8.09 -0.93 -17.90
N GLY A 132 -8.24 0.16 -18.66
CA GLY A 132 -9.30 0.29 -19.66
C GLY A 132 -9.21 -0.79 -20.76
N GLU A 133 -8.01 -1.12 -21.22
CA GLU A 133 -7.80 -2.22 -22.19
C GLU A 133 -8.15 -3.60 -21.60
N LEU A 134 -8.05 -3.75 -20.28
CA LEU A 134 -8.49 -4.96 -19.56
C LEU A 134 -10.00 -4.97 -19.24
N GLY A 135 -10.75 -3.95 -19.70
CA GLY A 135 -12.20 -3.88 -19.53
C GLY A 135 -12.67 -3.15 -18.26
N VAL A 136 -11.79 -2.48 -17.53
CA VAL A 136 -12.17 -1.68 -16.36
C VAL A 136 -12.71 -0.31 -16.81
N ASP A 137 -13.86 0.13 -16.33
CA ASP A 137 -14.36 1.50 -16.53
C ASP A 137 -13.58 2.46 -15.63
N VAL A 138 -12.64 3.20 -16.21
CA VAL A 138 -11.76 4.13 -15.49
C VAL A 138 -12.15 5.57 -15.84
N ARG A 139 -12.39 6.36 -14.78
CA ARG A 139 -12.68 7.81 -14.88
C ARG A 139 -11.65 8.59 -14.06
N ALA A 140 -10.99 9.59 -14.66
CA ALA A 140 -9.94 10.38 -14.04
C ALA A 140 -10.26 11.88 -14.06
#